data_60659f6a929ed96e308d536d95ec2571
#
_entry.id   60659f6a929ed96e308d536d95ec2571
#
_cell.length_a   1.000
_cell.length_b   1.000
_cell.length_c   1.000
_cell.angle_alpha   90.00
_cell.angle_beta   90.00
_cell.angle_gamma   90.00
#
_symmetry.space_group_name_H-M   'P 1'
#
loop_
_entity.id
_entity.type
_entity.pdbx_description
1 polymer ?
#
loop_
_entity_poly.entity_id
_entity_poly.type
_entity_poly.pdbx_seq_one_letter_code
_entity_poly.pdbx_strand_id
1 'polypeptide(L)'
;MNTKNNRRRRESVRRIEKAFTELLQEKELHDIKVSDICKLCGLNRSTFYANFVDVYDLADKMREHLEDEVNRLYEQERVQGFNSNDYLKLFYHIRDNQLFYRTYFKLGYDNNYRIVSYDRELARRHFQNRFIEYHME
;
A
#
# COMPACT_ATOMS: atom_id res chain seq x y z
N MET A 1 -21.12 21.15 8.71
CA MET A 1 -19.93 20.31 8.44
C MET A 1 -18.81 21.18 7.87
N ASN A 2 -17.62 21.09 8.40
CA ASN A 2 -16.53 21.99 8.03
C ASN A 2 -15.69 21.40 6.88
N THR A 3 -16.14 21.66 5.65
CA THR A 3 -15.47 21.16 4.43
C THR A 3 -14.05 21.72 4.28
N LYS A 4 -13.78 22.90 4.80
CA LYS A 4 -12.46 23.53 4.77
C LYS A 4 -11.45 22.76 5.64
N ASN A 5 -11.86 22.37 6.86
CA ASN A 5 -11.01 21.57 7.75
C ASN A 5 -10.78 20.16 7.18
N ASN A 6 -11.80 19.55 6.58
CA ASN A 6 -11.67 18.25 5.94
C ASN A 6 -10.70 18.29 4.75
N ARG A 7 -10.73 19.38 4.00
CA ARG A 7 -9.81 19.59 2.87
C ARG A 7 -8.36 19.71 3.36
N ARG A 8 -8.13 20.50 4.42
CA ARG A 8 -6.81 20.67 5.03
C ARG A 8 -6.27 19.35 5.57
N ARG A 9 -7.14 18.59 6.23
CA ARG A 9 -6.77 17.27 6.78
C ARG A 9 -6.35 16.31 5.67
N ARG A 10 -7.12 16.24 4.59
CA ARG A 10 -6.79 15.39 3.45
C ARG A 10 -5.49 15.81 2.78
N GLU A 11 -5.25 17.10 2.68
CA GLU A 11 -4.00 17.62 2.11
C GLU A 11 -2.81 17.27 2.99
N SER A 12 -2.93 17.41 4.31
CA SER A 12 -1.89 17.03 5.25
C SER A 12 -1.58 15.53 5.17
N VAL A 13 -2.61 14.69 5.14
CA VAL A 13 -2.45 13.24 5.01
C VAL A 13 -1.73 12.90 3.71
N ARG A 14 -2.12 13.53 2.60
CA ARG A 14 -1.49 13.28 1.30
C ARG A 14 0.00 13.64 1.32
N ARG A 15 0.36 14.77 1.93
CA ARG A 15 1.75 15.19 2.06
C ARG A 15 2.56 14.23 2.93
N ILE A 16 1.97 13.76 4.02
CA ILE A 16 2.60 12.77 4.90
C ILE A 16 2.82 11.45 4.15
N GLU A 17 1.80 10.97 3.46
CA GLU A 17 1.90 9.71 2.71
C GLU A 17 2.93 9.80 1.59
N LYS A 18 3.00 10.93 0.90
CA LYS A 18 4.00 11.14 -0.16
C LYS A 18 5.41 11.10 0.41
N ALA A 19 5.65 11.81 1.51
CA ALA A 19 6.96 11.83 2.17
C ALA A 19 7.34 10.42 2.66
N PHE A 20 6.41 9.73 3.26
CA PHE A 20 6.63 8.36 3.73
C PHE A 20 6.97 7.42 2.57
N THR A 21 6.24 7.52 1.47
CA THR A 21 6.51 6.72 0.27
C THR A 21 7.93 6.94 -0.26
N GLU A 22 8.37 8.19 -0.29
CA GLU A 22 9.74 8.51 -0.72
C GLU A 22 10.79 7.92 0.23
N LEU A 23 10.56 8.03 1.54
CA LEU A 23 11.48 7.47 2.54
C LEU A 23 11.54 5.95 2.46
N LEU A 24 10.43 5.28 2.20
CA LEU A 24 10.38 3.84 2.04
C LEU A 24 11.22 3.31 0.88
N GLN A 25 11.49 4.14 -0.12
CA GLN A 25 12.36 3.73 -1.23
C GLN A 25 13.82 3.62 -0.81
N GLU A 26 14.21 4.27 0.26
CA GLU A 26 15.60 4.35 0.71
C GLU A 26 15.87 3.69 2.05
N LYS A 27 14.84 3.56 2.90
CA LYS A 27 14.98 3.06 4.27
C LYS A 27 14.01 1.92 4.55
N GLU A 28 14.39 1.09 5.50
CA GLU A 28 13.47 0.10 6.05
C GLU A 28 12.44 0.79 6.95
N LEU A 29 11.25 0.19 7.07
CA LEU A 29 10.15 0.78 7.84
C LEU A 29 10.58 1.13 9.27
N HIS A 30 11.29 0.24 9.94
CA HIS A 30 11.71 0.44 11.33
C HIS A 30 12.75 1.57 11.50
N ASP A 31 13.39 2.01 10.42
CA ASP A 31 14.34 3.12 10.44
C ASP A 31 13.72 4.48 10.15
N ILE A 32 12.45 4.50 9.77
CA ILE A 32 11.75 5.76 9.45
C ILE A 32 11.13 6.33 10.71
N LYS A 33 11.47 7.59 11.00
CA LYS A 33 10.97 8.30 12.18
C LYS A 33 9.96 9.35 11.77
N VAL A 34 9.06 9.71 12.70
CA VAL A 34 8.09 10.81 12.48
C VAL A 34 8.82 12.09 12.12
N SER A 35 9.97 12.36 12.76
CA SER A 35 10.78 13.54 12.47
C SER A 35 11.28 13.58 11.03
N ASP A 36 11.64 12.43 10.47
CA ASP A 36 12.07 12.34 9.06
C ASP A 36 10.93 12.70 8.10
N ILE A 37 9.76 12.16 8.39
CA ILE A 37 8.55 12.43 7.58
C ILE A 37 8.19 13.90 7.65
N CYS A 38 8.14 14.46 8.84
CA CYS A 38 7.76 15.87 9.05
C CYS A 38 8.75 16.83 8.39
N LYS A 39 10.03 16.51 8.48
CA LYS A 39 11.07 17.30 7.83
C LYS A 39 10.89 17.32 6.31
N LEU A 40 10.56 16.19 5.74
CA LEU A 40 10.41 16.06 4.29
C LEU A 40 9.11 16.71 3.79
N CYS A 41 7.99 16.54 4.51
CA CYS A 41 6.71 17.08 4.08
C CYS A 41 6.45 18.51 4.52
N GLY A 42 7.29 19.07 5.40
CA GLY A 42 7.14 20.43 5.86
C GLY A 42 6.00 20.65 6.84
N LEU A 43 5.53 19.60 7.51
CA LEU A 43 4.50 19.67 8.53
C LEU A 43 5.12 19.43 9.91
N ASN A 44 4.44 19.92 10.96
CA ASN A 44 4.92 19.69 12.33
C ASN A 44 4.41 18.36 12.88
N ARG A 45 5.01 17.93 14.00
CA ARG A 45 4.67 16.66 14.64
C ARG A 45 3.20 16.62 15.10
N SER A 46 2.66 17.72 15.57
CA SER A 46 1.27 17.75 16.02
C SER A 46 0.30 17.45 14.89
N THR A 47 0.60 17.91 13.69
CA THR A 47 -0.20 17.57 12.51
C THR A 47 -0.11 16.07 12.19
N PHE A 48 1.09 15.49 12.29
CA PHE A 48 1.25 14.05 12.11
C PHE A 48 0.41 13.28 13.12
N TYR A 49 0.56 13.58 14.41
CA TYR A 49 -0.12 12.86 15.48
C TYR A 49 -1.63 13.14 15.53
N ALA A 50 -2.11 14.20 14.88
CA ALA A 50 -3.53 14.42 14.70
C ALA A 50 -4.16 13.37 13.75
N ASN A 51 -3.36 12.74 12.92
CA ASN A 51 -3.84 11.81 11.89
C ASN A 51 -3.38 10.37 12.13
N PHE A 52 -2.22 10.15 12.73
CA PHE A 52 -1.61 8.82 12.91
C PHE A 52 -1.04 8.69 14.32
N VAL A 53 -1.14 7.50 14.88
CA VAL A 53 -0.58 7.20 16.20
C VAL A 53 0.95 7.16 16.14
N ASP A 54 1.48 6.52 15.10
CA ASP A 54 2.93 6.39 14.85
C ASP A 54 3.18 6.03 13.39
N VAL A 55 4.42 5.76 13.04
CA VAL A 55 4.79 5.38 11.67
C VAL A 55 4.17 4.05 11.26
N TYR A 56 4.01 3.12 12.18
CA TYR A 56 3.41 1.82 11.89
C TYR A 56 1.92 1.94 11.61
N ASP A 57 1.23 2.84 12.31
CA ASP A 57 -0.18 3.16 12.03
C ASP A 57 -0.33 3.75 10.62
N LEU A 58 0.57 4.65 10.26
CA LEU A 58 0.62 5.22 8.90
C LEU A 58 0.83 4.10 7.86
N ALA A 59 1.78 3.21 8.12
CA ALA A 59 2.06 2.09 7.22
C ALA A 59 0.83 1.18 7.04
N ASP A 60 0.14 0.86 8.13
CA ASP A 60 -1.06 0.02 8.09
C ASP A 60 -2.18 0.67 7.26
N LYS A 61 -2.41 1.96 7.48
CA LYS A 61 -3.44 2.69 6.75
C LYS A 61 -3.12 2.81 5.26
N MET A 62 -1.87 3.05 4.94
CA MET A 62 -1.44 3.09 3.53
C MET A 62 -1.56 1.72 2.87
N ARG A 63 -1.18 0.67 3.57
CA ARG A 63 -1.31 -0.69 3.06
C ARG A 63 -2.77 -1.01 2.74
N GLU A 64 -3.69 -0.66 3.62
CA GLU A 64 -5.12 -0.84 3.39
C GLU A 64 -5.60 -0.09 2.15
N HIS A 65 -5.20 1.16 1.99
CA HIS A 65 -5.55 1.95 0.81
C HIS A 65 -5.03 1.34 -0.48
N LEU A 66 -3.78 0.88 -0.46
CA LEU A 66 -3.16 0.27 -1.65
C LEU A 66 -3.81 -1.07 -1.98
N GLU A 67 -4.16 -1.85 -0.98
CA GLU A 67 -4.90 -3.11 -1.18
C GLU A 67 -6.28 -2.86 -1.79
N ASP A 68 -6.98 -1.83 -1.30
CA ASP A 68 -8.28 -1.45 -1.84
C ASP A 68 -8.17 -1.03 -3.31
N GLU A 69 -7.12 -0.30 -3.66
CA GLU A 69 -6.87 0.09 -5.06
C GLU A 69 -6.60 -1.11 -5.95
N VAL A 70 -5.75 -2.03 -5.50
CA VAL A 70 -5.45 -3.26 -6.25
C VAL A 70 -6.72 -4.08 -6.42
N ASN A 71 -7.49 -4.24 -5.36
CA ASN A 71 -8.74 -5.00 -5.40
C ASN A 71 -9.73 -4.38 -6.38
N ARG A 72 -9.85 -3.06 -6.41
CA ARG A 72 -10.74 -2.37 -7.36
C ARG A 72 -10.31 -2.56 -8.81
N LEU A 73 -9.00 -2.49 -9.04
CA LEU A 73 -8.46 -2.65 -10.40
C LEU A 73 -8.75 -4.02 -10.99
N TYR A 74 -8.75 -5.06 -10.17
CA TYR A 74 -8.88 -6.44 -10.62
C TYR A 74 -10.15 -7.14 -10.14
N GLU A 75 -11.14 -6.38 -9.67
CA GLU A 75 -12.37 -6.96 -9.12
C GLU A 75 -13.10 -7.80 -10.16
N GLN A 76 -13.22 -7.32 -11.38
CA GLN A 76 -13.92 -8.01 -12.44
C GLN A 76 -13.22 -9.32 -12.81
N GLU A 77 -11.91 -9.28 -12.97
CA GLU A 77 -11.09 -10.45 -13.26
C GLU A 77 -11.14 -11.46 -12.12
N ARG A 78 -11.12 -10.97 -10.88
CA ARG A 78 -11.19 -11.83 -9.71
C ARG A 78 -12.49 -12.60 -9.63
N VAL A 79 -13.61 -11.99 -9.99
CA VAL A 79 -14.93 -12.63 -9.99
C VAL A 79 -15.05 -13.62 -11.14
N GLN A 80 -14.56 -13.27 -12.32
CA GLN A 80 -14.67 -14.08 -13.54
C GLN A 80 -13.53 -15.07 -13.73
N GLY A 81 -12.48 -14.98 -12.92
CA GLY A 81 -11.25 -15.74 -13.08
C GLY A 81 -10.28 -15.05 -14.01
N PHE A 82 -8.98 -15.21 -13.72
CA PHE A 82 -7.92 -14.63 -14.54
C PHE A 82 -7.62 -15.53 -15.74
N ASN A 83 -7.41 -14.92 -16.89
CA ASN A 83 -6.92 -15.60 -18.10
C ASN A 83 -5.54 -15.02 -18.49
N SER A 84 -4.98 -15.51 -19.61
CA SER A 84 -3.65 -15.08 -20.07
C SER A 84 -3.58 -13.58 -20.34
N ASN A 85 -4.64 -13.01 -20.91
CA ASN A 85 -4.69 -11.58 -21.19
C ASN A 85 -4.73 -10.75 -19.91
N ASP A 86 -5.38 -11.24 -18.88
CA ASP A 86 -5.44 -10.55 -17.58
C ASP A 86 -4.09 -10.50 -16.92
N TYR A 87 -3.31 -11.57 -16.99
CA TYR A 87 -1.93 -11.56 -16.48
C TYR A 87 -1.06 -10.59 -17.26
N LEU A 88 -1.24 -10.50 -18.56
CA LEU A 88 -0.51 -9.55 -19.39
C LEU A 88 -0.85 -8.11 -19.00
N LYS A 89 -2.13 -7.81 -18.78
CA LYS A 89 -2.57 -6.51 -18.27
C LYS A 89 -1.93 -6.19 -16.92
N LEU A 90 -1.87 -7.18 -16.03
CA LEU A 90 -1.24 -7.03 -14.72
C LEU A 90 0.24 -6.66 -14.87
N PHE A 91 0.98 -7.36 -15.70
CA PHE A 91 2.39 -7.06 -15.94
C PHE A 91 2.59 -5.66 -16.52
N TYR A 92 1.76 -5.24 -17.44
CA TYR A 92 1.82 -3.90 -18.00
C TYR A 92 1.49 -2.85 -16.94
N HIS A 93 0.50 -3.11 -16.09
CA HIS A 93 0.14 -2.20 -15.02
C HIS A 93 1.28 -2.08 -13.99
N ILE A 94 1.92 -3.18 -13.64
CA ILE A 94 3.08 -3.16 -12.75
C ILE A 94 4.23 -2.36 -13.38
N ARG A 95 4.51 -2.60 -14.66
CA ARG A 95 5.56 -1.87 -15.38
C ARG A 95 5.34 -0.36 -15.36
N ASP A 96 4.09 0.06 -15.57
CA ASP A 96 3.74 1.47 -15.72
C ASP A 96 3.49 2.17 -14.37
N ASN A 97 3.42 1.41 -13.27
CA ASN A 97 3.13 1.94 -11.93
C ASN A 97 4.11 1.37 -10.89
N GLN A 98 5.40 1.44 -11.19
CA GLN A 98 6.43 0.80 -10.36
C GLN A 98 6.50 1.33 -8.94
N LEU A 99 6.40 2.65 -8.75
CA LEU A 99 6.45 3.23 -7.41
C LEU A 99 5.31 2.71 -6.53
N PHE A 100 4.11 2.65 -7.10
CA PHE A 100 2.93 2.11 -6.41
C PHE A 100 3.17 0.66 -5.95
N TYR A 101 3.62 -0.21 -6.86
CA TYR A 101 3.81 -1.63 -6.54
C TYR A 101 4.99 -1.88 -5.63
N ARG A 102 6.08 -1.13 -5.77
CA ARG A 102 7.21 -1.22 -4.83
C ARG A 102 6.76 -0.88 -3.42
N THR A 103 5.97 0.18 -3.26
CA THR A 103 5.44 0.58 -1.96
C THR A 103 4.49 -0.47 -1.42
N TYR A 104 3.58 -0.96 -2.25
CA TYR A 104 2.61 -1.99 -1.88
C TYR A 104 3.31 -3.26 -1.37
N PHE A 105 4.25 -3.77 -2.15
CA PHE A 105 4.96 -4.98 -1.78
C PHE A 105 5.85 -4.77 -0.56
N LYS A 106 6.51 -3.63 -0.48
CA LYS A 106 7.38 -3.34 0.66
C LYS A 106 6.59 -3.27 1.97
N LEU A 107 5.46 -2.61 1.98
CA LEU A 107 4.60 -2.55 3.16
C LEU A 107 4.09 -3.93 3.56
N GLY A 108 3.79 -4.77 2.58
CA GLY A 108 3.38 -6.14 2.82
C GLY A 108 4.46 -7.00 3.45
N TYR A 109 5.72 -6.79 3.09
CA TYR A 109 6.84 -7.57 3.63
C TYR A 109 7.40 -7.00 4.94
N ASP A 110 7.53 -5.68 5.02
CA ASP A 110 8.15 -5.04 6.19
C ASP A 110 7.25 -5.07 7.41
N ASN A 111 5.96 -5.22 7.21
CA ASN A 111 4.97 -5.23 8.27
C ASN A 111 4.66 -6.66 8.71
N ASN A 112 5.70 -7.41 9.09
CA ASN A 112 5.61 -8.85 9.31
C ASN A 112 5.16 -9.26 10.71
N TYR A 113 4.80 -8.32 11.57
CA TYR A 113 4.50 -8.59 12.97
C TYR A 113 3.00 -8.71 13.28
N ARG A 114 2.12 -8.45 12.33
CA ARG A 114 0.65 -8.44 12.61
C ARG A 114 -0.15 -9.27 11.64
N ILE A 115 -0.48 -8.68 10.51
CA ILE A 115 -1.52 -9.13 9.59
C ILE A 115 -0.94 -9.92 8.46
N VAL A 116 0.32 -9.72 8.21
CA VAL A 116 1.00 -10.20 7.01
C VAL A 116 0.93 -11.71 6.88
N SER A 117 0.93 -12.46 7.98
CA SER A 117 0.82 -13.92 7.92
C SER A 117 -0.53 -14.35 7.32
N TYR A 118 -1.61 -13.66 7.68
CA TYR A 118 -2.93 -13.94 7.10
C TYR A 118 -2.99 -13.53 5.63
N ASP A 119 -2.50 -12.35 5.32
CA ASP A 119 -2.48 -11.84 3.94
C ASP A 119 -1.58 -12.70 3.04
N ARG A 120 -0.44 -13.13 3.55
CA ARG A 120 0.45 -14.05 2.84
C ARG A 120 -0.22 -15.39 2.56
N GLU A 121 -0.93 -15.90 3.54
CA GLU A 121 -1.64 -17.16 3.39
C GLU A 121 -2.72 -17.06 2.31
N LEU A 122 -3.50 -15.98 2.33
CA LEU A 122 -4.49 -15.71 1.29
C LEU A 122 -3.85 -15.57 -0.08
N ALA A 123 -2.77 -14.81 -0.18
CA ALA A 123 -2.05 -14.62 -1.43
C ALA A 123 -1.50 -15.95 -1.95
N ARG A 124 -0.90 -16.75 -1.06
CA ARG A 124 -0.37 -18.07 -1.42
C ARG A 124 -1.46 -18.99 -1.93
N ARG A 125 -2.60 -19.06 -1.23
CA ARG A 125 -3.75 -19.87 -1.67
C ARG A 125 -4.25 -19.41 -3.02
N HIS A 126 -4.36 -18.12 -3.21
CA HIS A 126 -4.80 -17.55 -4.47
C HIS A 126 -3.88 -17.96 -5.63
N PHE A 127 -2.58 -17.85 -5.41
CA PHE A 127 -1.57 -18.27 -6.38
C PHE A 127 -1.67 -19.76 -6.67
N GLN A 128 -1.75 -20.59 -5.63
CA GLN A 128 -1.86 -22.04 -5.80
C GLN A 128 -3.11 -22.42 -6.59
N ASN A 129 -4.23 -21.81 -6.28
CA ASN A 129 -5.48 -22.08 -6.98
C ASN A 129 -5.38 -21.70 -8.46
N ARG A 130 -4.70 -20.58 -8.77
CA ARG A 130 -4.49 -20.16 -10.15
C ARG A 130 -3.57 -21.14 -10.90
N PHE A 131 -2.51 -21.61 -10.26
CA PHE A 131 -1.62 -22.60 -10.86
C PHE A 131 -2.37 -23.90 -11.20
N ILE A 132 -3.20 -24.37 -10.29
CA ILE A 132 -4.03 -25.55 -10.52
C ILE A 132 -5.00 -25.31 -11.68
N GLU A 133 -5.67 -24.16 -11.68
CA GLU A 133 -6.64 -23.77 -12.70
C GLU A 133 -6.04 -23.75 -14.10
N TYR A 134 -4.80 -23.27 -14.23
CA TYR A 134 -4.12 -23.19 -15.53
C TYR A 134 -3.22 -24.38 -15.82
N HIS A 135 -3.29 -25.42 -15.01
CA HIS A 135 -2.48 -26.64 -15.16
C HIS A 135 -0.99 -26.39 -15.23
N MET A 136 -0.53 -25.41 -14.46
CA MET A 136 0.89 -25.06 -14.35
C MET A 136 1.50 -25.77 -13.15
N GLU A 137 1.38 -27.11 -13.15
CA GLU A 137 1.93 -27.95 -12.09
C GLU A 137 3.46 -28.06 -12.15
#